data_cc4525b95a32d82eab3b3cb456e61f99
#
_entry.id   cc4525b95a32d82eab3b3cb456e61f99
#
_cell.length_a   1.000
_cell.length_b   1.000
_cell.length_c   1.000
_cell.angle_alpha   90.00
_cell.angle_beta   90.00
_cell.angle_gamma   90.00
#
_symmetry.space_group_name_H-M   'P 1'
#
loop_
_entity.id
_entity.type
_entity.pdbx_description
1 polymer ?
#
loop_
_entity_poly.entity_id
_entity_poly.type
_entity_poly.pdbx_seq_one_letter_code
_entity_poly.pdbx_strand_id
1 'polypeptide(L)'
;MGLEMRISKSDLKRIQREIRNYDLAREKLLELSRAAARLSGQSIMRVHRGDPRGAAGLAEEAGGFIKAIEELLKENPILNQLGYALVAQQEYAEARCLLSIVTQGRLPSLREVGVGPMPYILGLLDLIGELRRNALDKLRDGRLKEAEAILEGIEGIYEDLLSLDHTPAVPTFRKKMDVARRLIELTRGDIISESKRASLEKAIRDLRAELDRLGGRKGPNGGRGLRSALAPSRQ
;
A
#
# COMPACT_ATOMS: atom_id res chain seq x y z
N MET A 1 49.20 -14.23 47.94
CA MET A 1 48.88 -13.29 46.89
C MET A 1 47.39 -13.35 46.64
N GLY A 2 46.64 -12.35 47.15
CA GLY A 2 45.18 -12.31 46.96
C GLY A 2 44.81 -11.91 45.54
N LEU A 3 43.91 -12.61 44.87
CA LEU A 3 43.34 -12.22 43.57
C LEU A 3 42.42 -11.01 43.79
N GLU A 4 42.78 -9.86 43.22
CA GLU A 4 41.91 -8.68 43.19
C GLU A 4 40.95 -8.80 42.00
N MET A 5 39.74 -9.34 42.25
CA MET A 5 38.71 -9.61 41.21
C MET A 5 37.59 -8.55 41.31
N ARG A 6 37.96 -7.27 41.29
CA ARG A 6 37.00 -6.15 41.32
C ARG A 6 37.22 -5.21 40.17
N ILE A 7 36.12 -4.74 39.53
CA ILE A 7 36.17 -3.68 38.53
C ILE A 7 36.64 -2.40 39.23
N SER A 8 37.54 -1.66 38.59
CA SER A 8 37.98 -0.36 39.11
C SER A 8 36.83 0.63 39.21
N LYS A 9 36.84 1.53 40.20
CA LYS A 9 35.82 2.57 40.31
C LYS A 9 35.73 3.50 39.09
N SER A 10 36.86 3.75 38.43
CA SER A 10 36.91 4.53 37.17
C SER A 10 36.20 3.84 36.03
N ASP A 11 36.47 2.53 35.84
CA ASP A 11 35.83 1.74 34.78
C ASP A 11 34.32 1.60 35.03
N LEU A 12 33.93 1.39 36.31
CA LEU A 12 32.52 1.31 36.65
C LEU A 12 31.77 2.61 36.30
N LYS A 13 32.34 3.77 36.62
CA LYS A 13 31.76 5.08 36.26
C LYS A 13 31.71 5.28 34.76
N ARG A 14 32.73 4.83 34.01
CA ARG A 14 32.77 4.89 32.55
C ARG A 14 31.66 4.02 31.95
N ILE A 15 31.58 2.77 32.37
CA ILE A 15 30.55 1.82 31.92
C ILE A 15 29.13 2.37 32.17
N GLN A 16 28.88 2.87 33.41
CA GLN A 16 27.58 3.47 33.74
C GLN A 16 27.21 4.64 32.85
N ARG A 17 28.18 5.50 32.46
CA ARG A 17 27.94 6.63 31.55
C ARG A 17 27.63 6.13 30.15
N GLU A 18 28.40 5.16 29.64
CA GLU A 18 28.21 4.61 28.29
C GLU A 18 26.83 3.91 28.17
N ILE A 19 26.43 3.13 29.17
CA ILE A 19 25.09 2.50 29.22
C ILE A 19 23.99 3.57 29.21
N ARG A 20 24.12 4.62 30.03
CA ARG A 20 23.12 5.70 30.08
C ARG A 20 23.01 6.42 28.73
N ASN A 21 24.13 6.71 28.08
CA ASN A 21 24.12 7.37 26.77
C ASN A 21 23.46 6.48 25.71
N TYR A 22 23.75 5.17 25.73
CA TYR A 22 23.09 4.20 24.87
C TYR A 22 21.57 4.16 25.09
N ASP A 23 21.12 4.11 26.33
CA ASP A 23 19.69 4.08 26.66
C ASP A 23 18.97 5.34 26.16
N LEU A 24 19.55 6.53 26.37
CA LEU A 24 19.00 7.79 25.89
C LEU A 24 18.91 7.81 24.35
N ALA A 25 19.96 7.38 23.66
CA ALA A 25 19.96 7.33 22.20
C ALA A 25 18.95 6.29 21.67
N ARG A 26 18.80 5.14 22.33
CA ARG A 26 17.81 4.11 22.02
C ARG A 26 16.37 4.64 22.19
N GLU A 27 16.09 5.32 23.28
CA GLU A 27 14.77 5.92 23.53
C GLU A 27 14.44 6.98 22.47
N LYS A 28 15.41 7.83 22.10
CA LYS A 28 15.25 8.82 21.05
C LYS A 28 14.99 8.17 19.69
N LEU A 29 15.73 7.12 19.34
CA LEU A 29 15.49 6.34 18.11
C LEU A 29 14.06 5.78 18.07
N LEU A 30 13.59 5.22 19.19
CA LEU A 30 12.25 4.65 19.27
C LEU A 30 11.16 5.71 19.09
N GLU A 31 11.34 6.90 19.70
CA GLU A 31 10.44 8.03 19.57
C GLU A 31 10.34 8.50 18.11
N LEU A 32 11.48 8.76 17.47
CA LEU A 32 11.56 9.21 16.07
C LEU A 32 10.97 8.16 15.11
N SER A 33 11.29 6.88 15.33
CA SER A 33 10.79 5.78 14.49
C SER A 33 9.27 5.64 14.58
N ARG A 34 8.69 5.75 15.77
CA ARG A 34 7.23 5.74 15.96
C ARG A 34 6.54 6.93 15.31
N ALA A 35 7.14 8.13 15.40
CA ALA A 35 6.61 9.32 14.77
C ALA A 35 6.60 9.18 13.24
N ALA A 36 7.72 8.75 12.64
CA ALA A 36 7.85 8.53 11.21
C ALA A 36 6.83 7.50 10.71
N ALA A 37 6.76 6.32 11.34
CA ALA A 37 5.82 5.27 10.94
C ALA A 37 4.36 5.73 11.06
N ARG A 38 3.97 6.40 12.15
CA ARG A 38 2.63 6.92 12.33
C ARG A 38 2.23 7.92 11.24
N LEU A 39 3.10 8.86 10.89
CA LEU A 39 2.84 9.85 9.85
C LEU A 39 2.78 9.20 8.46
N SER A 40 3.63 8.21 8.18
CA SER A 40 3.60 7.42 6.95
C SER A 40 2.28 6.68 6.79
N GLY A 41 1.82 5.97 7.82
CA GLY A 41 0.50 5.31 7.81
C GLY A 41 -0.66 6.30 7.64
N GLN A 42 -0.59 7.49 8.28
CA GLN A 42 -1.59 8.54 8.07
C GLN A 42 -1.57 9.10 6.64
N SER A 43 -0.39 9.23 6.02
CA SER A 43 -0.25 9.62 4.62
C SER A 43 -0.93 8.62 3.69
N ILE A 44 -0.68 7.30 3.86
CA ILE A 44 -1.34 6.23 3.12
C ILE A 44 -2.87 6.32 3.25
N MET A 45 -3.37 6.51 4.48
CA MET A 45 -4.81 6.67 4.72
C MET A 45 -5.40 7.90 3.99
N ARG A 46 -4.67 9.01 3.92
CA ARG A 46 -5.10 10.21 3.18
C ARG A 46 -5.16 9.96 1.68
N VAL A 47 -4.20 9.24 1.12
CA VAL A 47 -4.22 8.82 -0.29
C VAL A 47 -5.51 8.06 -0.60
N HIS A 48 -5.86 7.05 0.19
CA HIS A 48 -7.07 6.25 0.00
C HIS A 48 -8.38 7.04 0.18
N ARG A 49 -8.33 8.13 0.93
CA ARG A 49 -9.48 9.06 1.08
C ARG A 49 -9.58 10.11 -0.02
N GLY A 50 -8.68 10.08 -1.01
CA GLY A 50 -8.66 11.04 -2.11
C GLY A 50 -8.11 12.42 -1.71
N ASP A 51 -7.29 12.49 -0.66
CA ASP A 51 -6.61 13.72 -0.20
C ASP A 51 -5.08 13.63 -0.40
N PRO A 52 -4.59 13.67 -1.65
CA PRO A 52 -3.17 13.57 -1.92
C PRO A 52 -2.37 14.79 -1.42
N ARG A 53 -2.99 15.96 -1.27
CA ARG A 53 -2.31 17.15 -0.72
C ARG A 53 -2.03 16.98 0.76
N GLY A 54 -3.03 16.54 1.54
CA GLY A 54 -2.84 16.23 2.95
C GLY A 54 -1.87 15.07 3.17
N ALA A 55 -1.87 14.06 2.28
CA ALA A 55 -0.91 12.97 2.28
C ALA A 55 0.53 13.46 2.07
N ALA A 56 0.74 14.38 1.12
CA ALA A 56 2.07 14.94 0.83
C ALA A 56 2.67 15.66 2.04
N GLY A 57 1.89 16.48 2.74
CA GLY A 57 2.35 17.18 3.96
C GLY A 57 2.78 16.20 5.06
N LEU A 58 2.00 15.13 5.29
CA LEU A 58 2.35 14.09 6.26
C LEU A 58 3.59 13.29 5.86
N ALA A 59 3.74 12.98 4.57
CA ALA A 59 4.93 12.29 4.05
C ALA A 59 6.19 13.18 4.16
N GLU A 60 6.08 14.48 3.96
CA GLU A 60 7.19 15.42 4.13
C GLU A 60 7.61 15.52 5.60
N GLU A 61 6.66 15.63 6.53
CA GLU A 61 6.92 15.60 7.96
C GLU A 61 7.59 14.29 8.39
N ALA A 62 7.09 13.14 7.91
CA ALA A 62 7.71 11.83 8.13
C ALA A 62 9.18 11.82 7.64
N GLY A 63 9.44 12.39 6.46
CA GLY A 63 10.80 12.53 5.90
C GLY A 63 11.74 13.31 6.79
N GLY A 64 11.26 14.31 7.53
CA GLY A 64 12.04 15.03 8.55
C GLY A 64 12.50 14.10 9.68
N PHE A 65 11.62 13.22 10.16
CA PHE A 65 11.96 12.21 11.17
C PHE A 65 12.93 11.14 10.64
N ILE A 66 12.79 10.73 9.36
CA ILE A 66 13.73 9.79 8.73
C ILE A 66 15.14 10.37 8.68
N LYS A 67 15.30 11.64 8.31
CA LYS A 67 16.60 12.33 8.34
C LYS A 67 17.20 12.39 9.75
N ALA A 68 16.37 12.71 10.76
CA ALA A 68 16.82 12.73 12.15
C ALA A 68 17.25 11.33 12.65
N ILE A 69 16.58 10.25 12.20
CA ILE A 69 16.98 8.87 12.46
C ILE A 69 18.34 8.58 11.83
N GLU A 70 18.58 8.97 10.59
CA GLU A 70 19.85 8.76 9.90
C GLU A 70 21.03 9.46 10.60
N GLU A 71 20.81 10.70 11.06
CA GLU A 71 21.81 11.45 11.82
C GLU A 71 22.12 10.76 13.17
N LEU A 72 21.09 10.36 13.91
CA LEU A 72 21.26 9.65 15.17
C LEU A 72 22.02 8.33 15.00
N LEU A 73 21.78 7.59 13.92
CA LEU A 73 22.44 6.32 13.61
C LEU A 73 23.90 6.51 13.17
N LYS A 74 24.24 7.65 12.52
CA LYS A 74 25.65 7.99 12.22
C LYS A 74 26.45 8.21 13.51
N GLU A 75 25.86 8.87 14.49
CA GLU A 75 26.48 9.09 15.80
C GLU A 75 26.52 7.83 16.66
N ASN A 76 25.53 6.93 16.49
CA ASN A 76 25.35 5.72 17.30
C ASN A 76 25.13 4.47 16.43
N PRO A 77 26.15 3.99 15.70
CA PRO A 77 25.97 2.89 14.72
C PRO A 77 25.45 1.59 15.31
N ILE A 78 25.70 1.32 16.59
CA ILE A 78 25.22 0.12 17.30
C ILE A 78 23.68 0.02 17.33
N LEU A 79 22.98 1.16 17.26
CA LEU A 79 21.52 1.20 17.26
C LEU A 79 20.88 0.63 16.00
N ASN A 80 21.64 0.49 14.90
CA ASN A 80 21.17 -0.15 13.66
C ASN A 80 20.67 -1.59 13.90
N GLN A 81 21.21 -2.27 14.90
CA GLN A 81 20.85 -3.66 15.23
C GLN A 81 19.43 -3.80 15.82
N LEU A 82 18.82 -2.71 16.27
CA LEU A 82 17.50 -2.74 16.93
C LEU A 82 16.31 -2.88 15.96
N GLY A 83 16.51 -2.64 14.66
CA GLY A 83 15.48 -2.77 13.64
C GLY A 83 14.42 -1.65 13.63
N TYR A 84 14.36 -0.76 14.62
CA TYR A 84 13.34 0.30 14.69
C TYR A 84 13.40 1.26 13.49
N ALA A 85 14.62 1.65 13.11
CA ALA A 85 14.86 2.51 11.96
C ALA A 85 14.44 1.83 10.66
N LEU A 86 14.75 0.54 10.50
CA LEU A 86 14.39 -0.23 9.30
C LEU A 86 12.88 -0.22 9.07
N VAL A 87 12.09 -0.48 10.12
CA VAL A 87 10.62 -0.47 10.03
C VAL A 87 10.10 0.92 9.68
N ALA A 88 10.59 1.97 10.34
CA ALA A 88 10.16 3.34 10.05
C ALA A 88 10.48 3.78 8.62
N GLN A 89 11.67 3.45 8.12
CA GLN A 89 12.09 3.75 6.75
C GLN A 89 11.30 2.94 5.71
N GLN A 90 10.92 1.70 6.02
CA GLN A 90 10.07 0.86 5.19
C GLN A 90 8.67 1.46 5.02
N GLU A 91 8.00 1.81 6.12
CA GLU A 91 6.68 2.47 6.13
C GLU A 91 6.72 3.82 5.38
N TYR A 92 7.81 4.56 5.54
CA TYR A 92 8.02 5.81 4.82
C TYR A 92 8.19 5.58 3.31
N ALA A 93 8.98 4.57 2.92
CA ALA A 93 9.16 4.23 1.51
C ALA A 93 7.84 3.83 0.85
N GLU A 94 7.03 2.99 1.53
CA GLU A 94 5.70 2.61 1.08
C GLU A 94 4.80 3.83 0.85
N ALA A 95 4.71 4.74 1.83
CA ALA A 95 3.88 5.95 1.74
C ALA A 95 4.33 6.87 0.59
N ARG A 96 5.64 7.08 0.43
CA ARG A 96 6.21 7.90 -0.65
C ARG A 96 5.95 7.31 -2.03
N CYS A 97 6.11 5.99 -2.17
CA CYS A 97 5.85 5.28 -3.42
C CYS A 97 4.37 5.32 -3.78
N LEU A 98 3.47 5.03 -2.85
CA LEU A 98 2.03 5.10 -3.07
C LEU A 98 1.59 6.50 -3.49
N LEU A 99 2.04 7.54 -2.78
CA LEU A 99 1.73 8.93 -3.09
C LEU A 99 2.20 9.32 -4.50
N SER A 100 3.43 8.95 -4.89
CA SER A 100 3.97 9.24 -6.21
C SER A 100 3.18 8.54 -7.33
N ILE A 101 2.84 7.27 -7.16
CA ILE A 101 2.03 6.53 -8.14
C ILE A 101 0.67 7.19 -8.32
N VAL A 102 -0.01 7.56 -7.25
CA VAL A 102 -1.35 8.16 -7.33
C VAL A 102 -1.34 9.58 -7.89
N THR A 103 -0.28 10.36 -7.63
CA THR A 103 -0.22 11.77 -8.05
C THR A 103 0.51 11.98 -9.37
N GLN A 104 1.50 11.13 -9.69
CA GLN A 104 2.39 11.30 -10.85
C GLN A 104 2.34 10.13 -11.83
N GLY A 105 1.66 9.03 -11.48
CA GLY A 105 1.58 7.83 -12.31
C GLY A 105 2.90 7.06 -12.45
N ARG A 106 3.88 7.27 -11.56
CA ARG A 106 5.19 6.63 -11.63
C ARG A 106 5.72 6.22 -10.26
N LEU A 107 6.51 5.16 -10.24
CA LEU A 107 7.29 4.76 -9.08
C LEU A 107 8.50 5.71 -8.90
N PRO A 108 8.72 6.29 -7.72
CA PRO A 108 9.91 7.10 -7.46
C PRO A 108 11.14 6.19 -7.30
N SER A 109 12.30 6.68 -7.76
CA SER A 109 13.57 5.97 -7.57
C SER A 109 13.97 5.90 -6.10
N LEU A 110 14.85 4.96 -5.77
CA LEU A 110 15.48 4.84 -4.45
C LEU A 110 16.05 6.18 -3.95
N ARG A 111 16.70 6.94 -4.83
CA ARG A 111 17.28 8.25 -4.53
C ARG A 111 16.22 9.31 -4.21
N GLU A 112 15.09 9.30 -4.92
CA GLU A 112 13.99 10.25 -4.69
C GLU A 112 13.24 9.95 -3.38
N VAL A 113 13.15 8.68 -3.00
CA VAL A 113 12.59 8.29 -1.69
C VAL A 113 13.55 8.67 -0.57
N GLY A 114 14.87 8.53 -0.77
CA GLY A 114 15.88 8.95 0.20
C GLY A 114 16.01 7.99 1.38
N VAL A 115 15.89 6.68 1.16
CA VAL A 115 16.15 5.62 2.15
C VAL A 115 17.17 4.62 1.61
N GLY A 116 17.66 3.73 2.46
CA GLY A 116 18.55 2.65 2.02
C GLY A 116 17.85 1.59 1.14
N PRO A 117 18.64 0.72 0.46
CA PRO A 117 18.07 -0.32 -0.41
C PRO A 117 17.14 -1.29 0.32
N MET A 118 17.49 -1.76 1.52
CA MET A 118 16.65 -2.70 2.29
C MET A 118 15.26 -2.16 2.60
N PRO A 119 15.11 -0.99 3.27
CA PRO A 119 13.79 -0.46 3.56
C PRO A 119 13.01 -0.09 2.29
N TYR A 120 13.67 0.31 1.20
CA TYR A 120 13.02 0.56 -0.08
C TYR A 120 12.38 -0.71 -0.64
N ILE A 121 13.15 -1.81 -0.73
CA ILE A 121 12.65 -3.12 -1.21
C ILE A 121 11.48 -3.62 -0.34
N LEU A 122 11.61 -3.53 0.98
CA LEU A 122 10.56 -3.96 1.91
C LEU A 122 9.31 -3.09 1.79
N GLY A 123 9.48 -1.78 1.60
CA GLY A 123 8.37 -0.84 1.35
C GLY A 123 7.67 -1.09 0.02
N LEU A 124 8.41 -1.47 -1.04
CA LEU A 124 7.81 -1.87 -2.33
C LEU A 124 6.95 -3.14 -2.20
N LEU A 125 7.37 -4.09 -1.37
CA LEU A 125 6.60 -5.31 -1.13
C LEU A 125 5.31 -5.03 -0.35
N ASP A 126 5.31 -4.09 0.59
CA ASP A 126 4.10 -3.66 1.30
C ASP A 126 3.19 -2.81 0.39
N LEU A 127 3.78 -1.98 -0.46
CA LEU A 127 3.08 -1.18 -1.46
C LEU A 127 2.17 -2.03 -2.37
N ILE A 128 2.54 -3.28 -2.68
CA ILE A 128 1.71 -4.20 -3.46
C ILE A 128 0.33 -4.38 -2.80
N GLY A 129 0.28 -4.45 -1.47
CA GLY A 129 -0.97 -4.52 -0.72
C GLY A 129 -1.84 -3.26 -0.87
N GLU A 130 -1.23 -2.08 -0.79
CA GLU A 130 -1.93 -0.80 -0.93
C GLU A 130 -2.37 -0.53 -2.38
N LEU A 131 -1.58 -0.95 -3.36
CA LEU A 131 -1.97 -0.89 -4.78
C LEU A 131 -3.14 -1.85 -5.07
N ARG A 132 -3.13 -3.07 -4.51
CA ARG A 132 -4.29 -3.97 -4.59
C ARG A 132 -5.54 -3.29 -4.03
N ARG A 133 -5.45 -2.66 -2.85
CA ARG A 133 -6.57 -1.92 -2.27
C ARG A 133 -7.08 -0.84 -3.22
N ASN A 134 -6.18 -0.08 -3.83
CA ASN A 134 -6.53 0.93 -4.84
C ASN A 134 -7.21 0.29 -6.06
N ALA A 135 -6.71 -0.84 -6.58
CA ALA A 135 -7.34 -1.57 -7.68
C ALA A 135 -8.78 -2.00 -7.34
N LEU A 136 -9.02 -2.53 -6.13
CA LEU A 136 -10.36 -2.90 -5.67
C LEU A 136 -11.29 -1.69 -5.57
N ASP A 137 -10.81 -0.53 -5.12
CA ASP A 137 -11.58 0.71 -5.12
C ASP A 137 -11.95 1.13 -6.56
N LYS A 138 -11.02 0.98 -7.54
CA LYS A 138 -11.33 1.23 -8.96
C LYS A 138 -12.38 0.27 -9.50
N LEU A 139 -12.31 -1.00 -9.16
CA LEU A 139 -13.33 -1.99 -9.56
C LEU A 139 -14.70 -1.63 -8.99
N ARG A 140 -14.79 -1.29 -7.70
CA ARG A 140 -16.04 -0.85 -7.07
C ARG A 140 -16.65 0.35 -7.77
N ASP A 141 -15.84 1.27 -8.26
CA ASP A 141 -16.28 2.46 -8.98
C ASP A 141 -16.52 2.21 -10.49
N GLY A 142 -16.45 0.95 -10.96
CA GLY A 142 -16.63 0.56 -12.37
C GLY A 142 -15.48 0.97 -13.31
N ARG A 143 -14.33 1.31 -12.77
CA ARG A 143 -13.14 1.78 -13.52
C ARG A 143 -12.17 0.62 -13.81
N LEU A 144 -12.70 -0.40 -14.56
CA LEU A 144 -11.98 -1.64 -14.84
C LEU A 144 -10.59 -1.41 -15.44
N LYS A 145 -10.47 -0.54 -16.46
CA LYS A 145 -9.19 -0.27 -17.13
C LYS A 145 -8.12 0.30 -16.20
N GLU A 146 -8.53 1.12 -15.22
CA GLU A 146 -7.60 1.65 -14.23
C GLU A 146 -7.14 0.56 -13.25
N ALA A 147 -8.03 -0.37 -12.89
CA ALA A 147 -7.66 -1.52 -12.08
C ALA A 147 -6.71 -2.46 -12.81
N GLU A 148 -6.92 -2.70 -14.12
CA GLU A 148 -6.01 -3.47 -14.98
C GLU A 148 -4.61 -2.83 -15.02
N ALA A 149 -4.51 -1.53 -15.24
CA ALA A 149 -3.24 -0.80 -15.25
C ALA A 149 -2.50 -0.87 -13.90
N ILE A 150 -3.25 -0.84 -12.79
CA ILE A 150 -2.66 -1.03 -11.46
C ILE A 150 -2.11 -2.45 -11.31
N LEU A 151 -2.83 -3.47 -11.78
CA LEU A 151 -2.35 -4.86 -11.74
C LEU A 151 -1.06 -5.02 -12.54
N GLU A 152 -0.99 -4.48 -13.76
CA GLU A 152 0.24 -4.48 -14.57
C GLU A 152 1.42 -3.83 -13.82
N GLY A 153 1.18 -2.71 -13.14
CA GLY A 153 2.19 -2.05 -12.31
C GLY A 153 2.64 -2.91 -11.12
N ILE A 154 1.72 -3.59 -10.45
CA ILE A 154 2.03 -4.53 -9.35
C ILE A 154 2.87 -5.71 -9.86
N GLU A 155 2.51 -6.29 -10.99
CA GLU A 155 3.23 -7.39 -11.63
C GLU A 155 4.64 -6.97 -12.01
N GLY A 156 4.82 -5.78 -12.60
CA GLY A 156 6.14 -5.24 -12.93
C GLY A 156 7.04 -5.06 -11.69
N ILE A 157 6.51 -4.48 -10.61
CA ILE A 157 7.26 -4.36 -9.34
C ILE A 157 7.68 -5.75 -8.82
N TYR A 158 6.76 -6.73 -8.87
CA TYR A 158 7.05 -8.07 -8.40
C TYR A 158 8.12 -8.77 -9.24
N GLU A 159 8.07 -8.65 -10.57
CA GLU A 159 9.05 -9.22 -11.50
C GLU A 159 10.44 -8.61 -11.29
N ASP A 160 10.52 -7.28 -11.13
CA ASP A 160 11.78 -6.59 -10.81
C ASP A 160 12.37 -7.11 -9.49
N LEU A 161 11.55 -7.26 -8.44
CA LEU A 161 11.99 -7.79 -7.16
C LEU A 161 12.35 -9.27 -7.20
N LEU A 162 11.71 -10.05 -8.07
CA LEU A 162 12.04 -11.47 -8.27
C LEU A 162 13.44 -11.65 -8.89
N SER A 163 13.90 -10.66 -9.67
CA SER A 163 15.27 -10.65 -10.22
C SER A 163 16.37 -10.48 -9.16
N LEU A 164 16.01 -9.97 -7.97
CA LEU A 164 16.90 -9.90 -6.83
C LEU A 164 17.01 -11.30 -6.21
N ASP A 165 18.09 -11.99 -6.49
CA ASP A 165 18.35 -13.32 -5.93
C ASP A 165 18.07 -13.38 -4.43
N HIS A 166 17.65 -14.55 -3.94
CA HIS A 166 17.28 -14.77 -2.54
C HIS A 166 18.39 -14.34 -1.59
N THR A 167 18.41 -13.04 -1.30
CA THR A 167 19.42 -12.48 -0.41
C THR A 167 18.97 -12.65 1.05
N PRO A 168 19.75 -13.38 1.87
CA PRO A 168 19.51 -13.40 3.30
C PRO A 168 19.76 -12.04 3.96
N ALA A 169 20.33 -11.08 3.22
CA ALA A 169 20.59 -9.73 3.72
C ALA A 169 19.32 -8.91 3.95
N VAL A 170 18.21 -9.23 3.26
CA VAL A 170 16.94 -8.50 3.45
C VAL A 170 16.02 -9.33 4.35
N PRO A 171 15.77 -8.88 5.59
CA PRO A 171 14.91 -9.60 6.52
C PRO A 171 13.50 -9.82 5.95
N THR A 172 12.94 -10.98 6.16
CA THR A 172 11.57 -11.33 5.75
C THR A 172 11.27 -11.25 4.25
N PHE A 173 12.25 -10.98 3.39
CA PHE A 173 12.08 -10.80 1.94
C PHE A 173 11.28 -11.94 1.31
N ARG A 174 11.73 -13.18 1.49
CA ARG A 174 11.07 -14.37 0.93
C ARG A 174 9.60 -14.46 1.35
N LYS A 175 9.33 -14.27 2.65
CA LYS A 175 7.96 -14.31 3.17
C LYS A 175 7.08 -13.23 2.55
N LYS A 176 7.61 -12.02 2.39
CA LYS A 176 6.88 -10.90 1.75
C LYS A 176 6.66 -11.15 0.26
N MET A 177 7.62 -11.73 -0.45
CA MET A 177 7.47 -12.15 -1.86
C MET A 177 6.35 -13.18 -2.03
N ASP A 178 6.26 -14.17 -1.14
CA ASP A 178 5.16 -15.16 -1.15
C ASP A 178 3.79 -14.50 -0.93
N VAL A 179 3.71 -13.53 -0.02
CA VAL A 179 2.48 -12.74 0.20
C VAL A 179 2.14 -11.91 -1.04
N ALA A 180 3.12 -11.21 -1.62
CA ALA A 180 2.95 -10.39 -2.81
C ALA A 180 2.40 -11.21 -3.99
N ARG A 181 2.99 -12.39 -4.26
CA ARG A 181 2.50 -13.33 -5.28
C ARG A 181 1.02 -13.67 -5.07
N ARG A 182 0.66 -14.03 -3.85
CA ARG A 182 -0.74 -14.35 -3.52
C ARG A 182 -1.68 -13.18 -3.74
N LEU A 183 -1.27 -11.96 -3.38
CA LEU A 183 -2.06 -10.75 -3.62
C LEU A 183 -2.26 -10.49 -5.11
N ILE A 184 -1.26 -10.70 -5.95
CA ILE A 184 -1.33 -10.59 -7.41
C ILE A 184 -2.36 -11.58 -7.97
N GLU A 185 -2.27 -12.86 -7.59
CA GLU A 185 -3.20 -13.90 -8.02
C GLU A 185 -4.65 -13.57 -7.67
N LEU A 186 -4.89 -13.09 -6.45
CA LEU A 186 -6.22 -12.65 -5.99
C LEU A 186 -6.71 -11.43 -6.78
N THR A 187 -5.86 -10.44 -7.02
CA THR A 187 -6.22 -9.22 -7.77
C THR A 187 -6.61 -9.55 -9.20
N ARG A 188 -5.86 -10.44 -9.85
CA ARG A 188 -6.15 -10.94 -11.19
C ARG A 188 -7.50 -11.65 -11.25
N GLY A 189 -7.81 -12.48 -10.24
CA GLY A 189 -9.10 -13.15 -10.11
C GLY A 189 -10.27 -12.17 -9.99
N ASP A 190 -10.12 -11.14 -9.14
CA ASP A 190 -11.13 -10.10 -8.94
C ASP A 190 -11.39 -9.31 -10.25
N ILE A 191 -10.33 -8.92 -10.98
CA ILE A 191 -10.42 -8.19 -12.25
C ILE A 191 -11.09 -9.04 -13.33
N ILE A 192 -10.74 -10.32 -13.47
CA ILE A 192 -11.37 -11.23 -14.43
C ILE A 192 -12.87 -11.38 -14.14
N SER A 193 -13.23 -11.51 -12.87
CA SER A 193 -14.64 -11.65 -12.45
C SER A 193 -15.44 -10.40 -12.78
N GLU A 194 -14.87 -9.22 -12.52
CA GLU A 194 -15.53 -7.95 -12.83
C GLU A 194 -15.63 -7.70 -14.34
N SER A 195 -14.60 -8.06 -15.10
CA SER A 195 -14.61 -7.97 -16.57
C SER A 195 -15.73 -8.81 -17.19
N LYS A 196 -15.93 -10.05 -16.69
CA LYS A 196 -17.02 -10.92 -17.13
C LYS A 196 -18.39 -10.34 -16.76
N ARG A 197 -18.54 -9.77 -15.55
CA ARG A 197 -19.76 -9.10 -15.11
C ARG A 197 -20.11 -7.90 -15.99
N ALA A 198 -19.15 -7.04 -16.27
CA ALA A 198 -19.31 -5.87 -17.13
C ALA A 198 -19.71 -6.27 -18.57
N SER A 199 -19.10 -7.34 -19.10
CA SER A 199 -19.44 -7.89 -20.42
C SER A 199 -20.88 -8.42 -20.47
N LEU A 200 -21.32 -9.13 -19.43
CA LEU A 200 -22.69 -9.61 -19.32
C LEU A 200 -23.72 -8.46 -19.23
N GLU A 201 -23.42 -7.47 -18.38
CA GLU A 201 -24.28 -6.29 -18.26
C GLU A 201 -24.39 -5.51 -19.57
N LYS A 202 -23.32 -5.43 -20.34
CA LYS A 202 -23.34 -4.84 -21.67
C LYS A 202 -24.25 -5.64 -22.60
N ALA A 203 -24.07 -6.96 -22.66
CA ALA A 203 -24.89 -7.84 -23.52
C ALA A 203 -26.39 -7.73 -23.17
N ILE A 204 -26.74 -7.64 -21.87
CA ILE A 204 -28.13 -7.44 -21.41
C ILE A 204 -28.67 -6.08 -21.87
N ARG A 205 -27.88 -5.01 -21.76
CA ARG A 205 -28.29 -3.68 -22.26
C ARG A 205 -28.51 -3.68 -23.76
N ASP A 206 -27.58 -4.29 -24.51
CA ASP A 206 -27.69 -4.37 -25.99
C ASP A 206 -28.93 -5.17 -26.40
N LEU A 207 -29.21 -6.29 -25.74
CA LEU A 207 -30.43 -7.08 -26.00
C LEU A 207 -31.70 -6.30 -25.67
N ARG A 208 -31.76 -5.57 -24.56
CA ARG A 208 -32.92 -4.72 -24.22
C ARG A 208 -33.15 -3.64 -25.27
N ALA A 209 -32.08 -2.96 -25.72
CA ALA A 209 -32.16 -1.95 -26.74
C ALA A 209 -32.72 -2.52 -28.09
N GLU A 210 -32.33 -3.75 -28.43
CA GLU A 210 -32.83 -4.42 -29.64
C GLU A 210 -34.32 -4.82 -29.51
N LEU A 211 -34.71 -5.36 -28.37
CA LEU A 211 -36.12 -5.67 -28.05
C LEU A 211 -37.02 -4.42 -28.13
N ASP A 212 -36.57 -3.29 -27.60
CA ASP A 212 -37.28 -2.01 -27.66
C ASP A 212 -37.43 -1.53 -29.11
N ARG A 213 -36.41 -1.68 -29.96
CA ARG A 213 -36.47 -1.38 -31.42
C ARG A 213 -37.49 -2.28 -32.15
N LEU A 214 -37.54 -3.56 -31.80
CA LEU A 214 -38.47 -4.51 -32.39
C LEU A 214 -39.90 -4.28 -31.88
N GLY A 215 -40.08 -3.99 -30.58
CA GLY A 215 -41.38 -3.66 -30.00
C GLY A 215 -42.00 -2.36 -30.49
N GLY A 216 -41.15 -1.34 -30.80
CA GLY A 216 -41.57 -0.06 -31.39
C GLY A 216 -42.02 -0.14 -32.86
N ARG A 217 -41.79 -1.26 -33.55
CA ARG A 217 -42.22 -1.50 -34.95
C ARG A 217 -43.64 -2.08 -35.07
N LYS A 218 -44.42 -2.23 -34.01
CA LYS A 218 -45.87 -2.53 -34.14
C LYS A 218 -46.57 -1.26 -34.61
N GLY A 219 -46.82 -1.23 -35.92
CA GLY A 219 -47.46 -0.15 -36.65
C GLY A 219 -48.90 0.15 -36.13
N PRO A 220 -49.52 1.25 -36.59
CA PRO A 220 -50.77 1.80 -36.08
C PRO A 220 -52.04 1.04 -36.56
N ASN A 221 -52.05 -0.30 -36.55
CA ASN A 221 -53.27 -1.06 -36.85
C ASN A 221 -53.37 -2.34 -36.03
N GLY A 222 -54.18 -2.31 -34.97
CA GLY A 222 -54.50 -3.52 -34.23
C GLY A 222 -55.01 -3.28 -32.82
N GLY A 223 -55.83 -2.29 -32.58
CA GLY A 223 -56.32 -2.01 -31.27
C GLY A 223 -57.83 -1.70 -31.19
N ARG A 224 -58.66 -2.63 -31.60
CA ARG A 224 -60.07 -2.64 -31.15
C ARG A 224 -60.44 -4.05 -30.68
N GLY A 225 -60.72 -4.19 -29.41
CA GLY A 225 -61.35 -5.38 -28.87
C GLY A 225 -60.56 -6.03 -27.76
N LEU A 226 -60.77 -5.58 -26.54
CA LEU A 226 -60.83 -6.37 -25.27
C LEU A 226 -60.70 -5.43 -24.05
N ARG A 227 -61.57 -4.42 -23.98
CA ARG A 227 -61.92 -3.74 -22.75
C ARG A 227 -63.40 -4.00 -22.42
N SER A 228 -63.70 -5.19 -21.97
CA SER A 228 -65.01 -5.45 -21.34
C SER A 228 -64.98 -6.87 -20.80
N ALA A 229 -64.42 -7.08 -19.63
CA ALA A 229 -64.70 -8.16 -18.71
C ALA A 229 -63.63 -8.17 -17.61
N LEU A 230 -63.86 -7.39 -16.58
CA LEU A 230 -63.43 -7.67 -15.21
C LEU A 230 -63.69 -6.41 -14.35
N ALA A 231 -64.99 -6.18 -14.07
CA ALA A 231 -65.41 -5.34 -12.95
C ALA A 231 -65.36 -6.22 -11.70
N PRO A 232 -64.75 -5.81 -10.59
CA PRO A 232 -64.92 -6.54 -9.34
C PRO A 232 -66.22 -6.19 -8.71
N SER A 233 -67.05 -7.22 -8.47
CA SER A 233 -68.27 -7.18 -7.62
C SER A 233 -67.88 -6.78 -6.21
N ARG A 234 -68.43 -5.69 -5.74
CA ARG A 234 -68.53 -5.38 -4.32
C ARG A 234 -69.58 -6.28 -3.69
N GLN A 235 -69.20 -7.02 -2.68
CA GLN A 235 -69.95 -7.22 -1.43
C GLN A 235 -68.93 -7.49 -0.32
#